data_0b14825878b2fd3c973368a099de82f2
#
_entry.id   0b14825878b2fd3c973368a099de82f2
#
_cell.length_a   1.000
_cell.length_b   1.000
_cell.length_c   1.000
_cell.angle_alpha   90.00
_cell.angle_beta   90.00
_cell.angle_gamma   90.00
#
_symmetry.space_group_name_H-M   'P 1'
#
loop_
_entity.id
_entity.type
_entity.pdbx_description
1 polymer ?
#
loop_
_entity_poly.entity_id
_entity_poly.type
_entity_poly.pdbx_seq_one_letter_code
_entity_poly.pdbx_strand_id
1 'polypeptide(L)' 'MKELIFEVTQEADGGFVAEAIGEGIFTQADSWDGLKANAQEAVQAYFFDSTPPASIRLRLVRDEVLAVA' A
#
# COMPACT_ATOMS: atom_id res chain seq x y z
N MET A 1 -0.79 12.24 13.06
CA MET A 1 -0.39 11.94 11.66
C MET A 1 -1.57 12.23 10.75
N LYS A 2 -1.36 13.07 9.74
CA LYS A 2 -2.44 13.42 8.83
C LYS A 2 -2.57 12.46 7.67
N GLU A 3 -1.44 11.99 7.16
CA GLU A 3 -1.42 11.10 5.99
C GLU A 3 -0.41 10.00 6.22
N LEU A 4 -0.80 8.78 5.88
CA LEU A 4 0.10 7.64 5.88
C LEU A 4 0.31 7.21 4.43
N ILE A 5 1.56 7.05 4.03
CA ILE A 5 1.90 6.69 2.66
C ILE A 5 2.26 5.21 2.60
N PHE A 6 1.59 4.49 1.69
CA PHE A 6 1.97 3.13 1.33
C PHE A 6 2.71 3.17 0.01
N GLU A 7 3.84 2.49 -0.04
CA GLU A 7 4.52 2.23 -1.29
C GLU A 7 3.99 0.92 -1.85
N VAL A 8 3.50 0.97 -3.07
CA VAL A 8 2.83 -0.17 -3.71
C VAL A 8 3.63 -0.63 -4.90
N THR A 9 3.83 -1.94 -5.00
CA THR A 9 4.45 -2.55 -6.17
C THR A 9 3.49 -3.58 -6.75
N GLN A 10 3.55 -3.75 -8.07
CA GLN A 10 2.74 -4.75 -8.75
C GLN A 10 3.57 -6.00 -8.98
N GLU A 11 2.99 -7.14 -8.64
CA GLU A 11 3.62 -8.43 -8.83
C GLU A 11 3.51 -8.87 -10.30
N ALA A 12 4.35 -9.83 -10.69
CA ALA A 12 4.36 -10.34 -12.05
C ALA A 12 3.02 -10.96 -12.47
N ASP A 13 2.26 -11.47 -11.53
CA ASP A 13 0.93 -12.05 -11.78
C ASP A 13 -0.19 -11.03 -11.83
N GLY A 14 0.14 -9.74 -11.66
CA GLY A 14 -0.85 -8.67 -11.68
C GLY A 14 -1.36 -8.23 -10.32
N GLY A 15 -1.04 -8.96 -9.26
CA GLY A 15 -1.41 -8.57 -7.89
C GLY A 15 -0.59 -7.40 -7.38
N PHE A 16 -0.97 -6.86 -6.23
CA PHE A 16 -0.32 -5.71 -5.63
C PHE A 16 0.09 -6.01 -4.20
N VAL A 17 1.25 -5.49 -3.81
CA VAL A 17 1.69 -5.49 -2.41
C VAL A 17 1.92 -4.04 -1.99
N ALA A 18 1.61 -3.74 -0.74
CA ALA A 18 1.72 -2.40 -0.20
C ALA A 18 2.37 -2.43 1.17
N GLU A 19 3.29 -1.51 1.40
CA GLU A 19 4.00 -1.38 2.67
C GLU A 19 3.96 0.07 3.11
N ALA A 20 3.51 0.30 4.35
CA ALA A 20 3.45 1.65 4.90
C ALA A 20 4.85 2.15 5.22
N ILE A 21 5.14 3.38 4.81
CA ILE A 21 6.43 4.00 5.11
C ILE A 21 6.40 4.49 6.55
N GLY A 22 7.34 3.99 7.36
CA GLY A 22 7.47 4.41 8.74
C GLY A 22 6.59 3.69 9.74
N GLU A 23 5.74 2.77 9.29
CA GLU A 23 4.88 1.96 10.15
C GLU A 23 4.98 0.50 9.74
N GLY A 24 4.76 -0.40 10.70
CA GLY A 24 4.86 -1.82 10.43
C GLY A 24 3.58 -2.42 9.83
N ILE A 25 3.08 -1.84 8.75
CA ILE A 25 1.85 -2.28 8.11
C ILE A 25 2.15 -2.77 6.70
N PHE A 26 1.70 -3.98 6.41
CA PHE A 26 1.86 -4.60 5.11
C PHE A 26 0.52 -5.19 4.69
N THR A 27 0.17 -5.04 3.42
CA THR A 27 -1.04 -5.65 2.88
C THR A 27 -0.85 -5.98 1.40
N GLN A 28 -1.77 -6.76 0.87
CA GLN A 28 -1.71 -7.18 -0.52
C GLN A 28 -3.12 -7.50 -1.03
N ALA A 29 -3.28 -7.50 -2.33
CA ALA A 29 -4.55 -7.84 -2.97
C ALA A 29 -4.32 -8.19 -4.44
N ASP A 30 -5.29 -8.87 -5.03
CA ASP A 30 -5.22 -9.25 -6.45
C ASP A 30 -5.62 -8.11 -7.38
N SER A 31 -6.31 -7.10 -6.85
CA SER A 31 -6.79 -5.95 -7.63
C SER A 31 -6.51 -4.65 -6.89
N TRP A 32 -6.52 -3.55 -7.64
CA TRP A 32 -6.34 -2.23 -7.06
C TRP A 32 -7.47 -1.88 -6.09
N ASP A 33 -8.72 -2.16 -6.47
CA ASP A 33 -9.86 -1.90 -5.58
C ASP A 33 -9.77 -2.73 -4.31
N GLY A 34 -9.37 -4.00 -4.43
CA GLY A 34 -9.14 -4.85 -3.27
C GLY A 34 -8.03 -4.32 -2.39
N LEU A 35 -6.97 -3.81 -2.99
CA LEU A 35 -5.87 -3.22 -2.23
C LEU A 35 -6.33 -2.00 -1.43
N LYS A 36 -7.16 -1.14 -2.02
CA LYS A 36 -7.69 0.03 -1.32
C LYS A 36 -8.47 -0.39 -0.07
N ALA A 37 -9.35 -1.37 -0.22
CA ALA A 37 -10.14 -1.86 0.90
C ALA A 37 -9.25 -2.50 1.98
N ASN A 38 -8.29 -3.32 1.56
CA ASN A 38 -7.39 -4.00 2.48
C ASN A 38 -6.49 -3.03 3.22
N ALA A 39 -6.01 -1.98 2.54
CA ALA A 39 -5.17 -0.97 3.16
C ALA A 39 -5.96 -0.18 4.23
N GLN A 40 -7.19 0.20 3.93
CA GLN A 40 -8.03 0.89 4.90
C GLN A 40 -8.29 0.02 6.13
N GLU A 41 -8.59 -1.25 5.93
CA GLU A 41 -8.83 -2.19 7.02
C GLU A 41 -7.58 -2.42 7.86
N ALA A 42 -6.42 -2.58 7.20
CA ALA A 42 -5.15 -2.77 7.89
C ALA A 42 -4.80 -1.56 8.76
N VAL A 43 -5.02 -0.36 8.27
CA VAL A 43 -4.76 0.87 9.03
C VAL A 43 -5.69 0.96 10.24
N GLN A 44 -6.97 0.67 10.07
CA GLN A 44 -7.92 0.68 11.18
C GLN A 44 -7.53 -0.32 12.27
N ALA A 45 -7.10 -1.52 11.86
CA ALA A 45 -6.67 -2.53 12.81
C ALA A 45 -5.39 -2.12 13.54
N TYR A 46 -4.43 -1.54 12.83
CA TYR A 46 -3.16 -1.13 13.41
C TYR A 46 -3.33 -0.02 14.44
N PHE A 47 -4.24 0.92 14.18
CA PHE A 47 -4.49 2.07 15.05
C PHE A 47 -5.76 1.90 15.91
N PHE A 48 -6.13 0.66 16.24
CA PHE A 48 -7.39 0.38 16.94
C PHE A 48 -7.52 1.10 18.29
N ASP A 49 -6.39 1.35 18.96
CA ASP A 49 -6.38 1.98 20.29
C ASP A 49 -5.75 3.38 20.27
N SER A 50 -5.61 3.97 19.10
CA SER A 50 -5.00 5.28 18.94
C SER A 50 -5.65 6.01 17.75
N THR A 51 -5.28 7.27 17.56
CA THR A 51 -5.84 8.06 16.45
C THR A 51 -5.22 7.64 15.12
N PRO A 52 -6.03 7.13 14.19
CA PRO A 52 -5.51 6.79 12.87
C PRO A 52 -5.20 8.04 12.04
N PRO A 53 -4.43 7.91 10.95
CA PRO A 53 -4.24 9.01 10.03
C PRO A 53 -5.58 9.42 9.40
N ALA A 54 -5.70 10.69 9.04
CA ALA A 54 -6.91 11.20 8.39
C ALA A 54 -7.08 10.62 6.99
N SER A 55 -5.97 10.33 6.32
CA SER A 55 -5.99 9.75 4.96
C SER A 55 -4.80 8.82 4.77
N ILE A 56 -4.93 7.95 3.80
CA ILE A 56 -3.82 7.12 3.34
C ILE A 56 -3.60 7.39 1.85
N ARG A 57 -2.34 7.30 1.45
CA ARG A 57 -1.95 7.49 0.05
C ARG A 57 -1.33 6.20 -0.44
N LEU A 58 -1.82 5.68 -1.55
CA LEU A 58 -1.21 4.54 -2.21
C LEU A 58 -0.36 5.06 -3.37
N ARG A 59 0.95 4.88 -3.27
CA ARG A 59 1.89 5.33 -4.28
C ARG A 59 2.38 4.11 -5.06
N LEU A 60 1.97 3.98 -6.30
CA LEU A 60 2.39 2.88 -7.15
C LEU A 60 3.79 3.15 -7.69
N VAL A 61 4.73 2.27 -7.37
CA VAL A 61 6.10 2.32 -7.87
C VAL A 61 6.21 1.27 -8.96
N ARG A 62 6.72 1.66 -10.12
CA ARG A 62 6.85 0.78 -11.26
C ARG A 62 8.24 0.90 -11.86
N ASP A 63 8.90 -0.24 -12.02
CA ASP A 63 10.20 -0.32 -12.68
C ASP A 63 10.05 -1.07 -13.99
N GLU A 64 10.80 -0.63 -14.97
CA GLU A 64 10.83 -1.31 -16.25
C GLU A 64 12.27 -1.31 -16.75
N VAL A 65 12.76 -2.47 -17.16
CA VAL A 65 14.11 -2.61 -17.67
C VAL A 65 14.05 -2.74 -19.19
N LEU A 66 14.74 -1.84 -19.86
CA LEU A 66 14.79 -1.83 -21.32
C LEU A 66 16.19 -2.19 -21.79
N ALA A 67 16.29 -3.07 -22.78
CA ALA A 67 17.56 -3.36 -23.40
C ALA A 67 17.95 -2.18 -24.32
N VAL A 68 19.21 -1.77 -24.25
CA VAL A 68 19.70 -0.64 -25.05
C VAL A 68 20.08 -1.07 -26.45
N ALA A 69 20.51 -2.32 -26.63
CA ALA A 69 20.95 -2.79 -27.96
C ALA A 69 20.48 -4.20 -28.22
#